data_0d57057bbcc6bbaca38efcb4db23d538
#
_entry.id   0d57057bbcc6bbaca38efcb4db23d538
#
_cell.length_a   1.000
_cell.length_b   1.000
_cell.length_c   1.000
_cell.angle_alpha   90.00
_cell.angle_beta   90.00
_cell.angle_gamma   90.00
#
_symmetry.space_group_name_H-M   'P 1'
#
loop_
_entity.id
_entity.type
_entity.pdbx_description
1 polymer ?
#
loop_
_entity_poly.entity_id
_entity_poly.type
_entity_poly.pdbx_seq_one_letter_code
_entity_poly.pdbx_strand_id
1 'polypeptide(L)'
;MKKIEVAYATAEKIVLVIDNLSTHSKKSLLIAFGNDDGFKLWDRFEVHFTPTHASWLNQAEIAIGMFSRQCLGDGRIVNINNLKGQTEAWNMRINKKATKIQWRFTRSKARKSFSYDRLDAKKLI
;
A
#
# COMPACT_ATOMS: atom_id res chain seq x y z
N MET A 1 9.79 1.51 3.26
CA MET A 1 10.31 2.67 2.52
C MET A 1 11.75 2.46 2.05
N LYS A 2 12.73 2.09 2.89
CA LYS A 2 14.15 1.91 2.48
C LYS A 2 14.35 0.96 1.28
N LYS A 3 13.68 -0.19 1.27
CA LYS A 3 13.73 -1.13 0.12
C LYS A 3 13.15 -0.54 -1.17
N ILE A 4 12.12 0.29 -1.07
CA ILE A 4 11.50 0.96 -2.22
C ILE A 4 12.46 2.03 -2.77
N GLU A 5 13.06 2.82 -1.89
CA GLU A 5 14.06 3.82 -2.26
C GLU A 5 15.21 3.18 -3.05
N VAL A 6 15.75 2.06 -2.58
CA VAL A 6 16.83 1.32 -3.27
C VAL A 6 16.36 0.79 -4.62
N ALA A 7 15.15 0.22 -4.70
CA ALA A 7 14.60 -0.32 -5.95
C ALA A 7 14.35 0.76 -7.02
N TYR A 8 14.09 2.00 -6.59
CA TYR A 8 13.83 3.16 -7.46
C TYR A 8 14.84 4.28 -7.25
N ALA A 9 16.13 3.93 -7.15
CA ALA A 9 17.21 4.87 -6.83
C ALA A 9 17.32 6.03 -7.83
N THR A 10 16.99 5.80 -9.09
CA THR A 10 17.06 6.81 -10.17
C THR A 10 15.83 7.73 -10.22
N ALA A 11 14.75 7.40 -9.51
CA ALA A 11 13.57 8.25 -9.47
C ALA A 11 13.85 9.50 -8.63
N GLU A 12 13.50 10.68 -9.12
CA GLU A 12 13.62 11.94 -8.38
C GLU A 12 12.66 11.97 -7.18
N LYS A 13 11.41 11.56 -7.40
CA LYS A 13 10.36 11.43 -6.38
C LYS A 13 9.64 10.10 -6.54
N ILE A 14 9.17 9.54 -5.43
CA ILE A 14 8.39 8.31 -5.40
C ILE A 14 7.03 8.63 -4.78
N VAL A 15 5.97 8.54 -5.56
CA VAL A 15 4.59 8.70 -5.05
C VAL A 15 4.20 7.44 -4.28
N LEU A 16 3.83 7.60 -3.02
CA LEU A 16 3.50 6.49 -2.12
C LEU A 16 2.11 6.67 -1.55
N VAL A 17 1.22 5.73 -1.84
CA VAL A 17 -0.11 5.66 -1.22
C VAL A 17 -0.06 4.65 -0.09
N ILE A 18 -0.41 5.09 1.12
CA ILE A 18 -0.39 4.26 2.33
C ILE A 18 -1.66 4.47 3.15
N ASP A 19 -1.95 3.54 4.04
CA ASP A 19 -3.04 3.68 5.00
C ASP A 19 -2.65 4.59 6.19
N ASN A 20 -3.64 4.93 7.01
CA ASN A 20 -3.45 5.79 8.19
C ASN A 20 -2.93 5.04 9.43
N LEU A 21 -2.20 3.94 9.25
CA LEU A 21 -1.60 3.24 10.38
C LEU A 21 -0.58 4.16 11.08
N SER A 22 -0.62 4.25 12.40
CA SER A 22 0.22 5.16 13.20
C SER A 22 1.73 4.98 12.97
N THR A 23 2.15 3.77 12.56
CA THR A 23 3.54 3.47 12.20
C THR A 23 3.95 4.01 10.83
N HIS A 24 2.99 4.37 9.96
CA HIS A 24 3.22 4.95 8.64
C HIS A 24 3.38 6.47 8.73
N SER A 25 4.36 6.93 9.50
CA SER A 25 4.58 8.34 9.76
C SER A 25 6.05 8.73 9.60
N LYS A 26 6.29 10.01 9.34
CA LYS A 26 7.63 10.61 9.33
C LYS A 26 8.36 10.32 10.65
N LYS A 27 7.65 10.46 11.79
CA LYS A 27 8.20 10.21 13.12
C LYS A 27 8.78 8.79 13.24
N SER A 28 8.12 7.79 12.68
CA SER A 28 8.60 6.40 12.71
C SER A 28 9.93 6.23 11.97
N LEU A 29 10.14 6.96 10.88
CA LEU A 29 11.43 6.94 10.17
C LEU A 29 12.53 7.65 10.97
N LEU A 30 12.21 8.79 11.61
CA LEU A 30 13.18 9.49 12.44
C LEU A 30 13.63 8.63 13.64
N ILE A 31 12.71 7.89 14.25
CA ILE A 31 13.04 6.95 15.32
C ILE A 31 13.93 5.80 14.81
N ALA A 32 13.64 5.27 13.62
CA ALA A 32 14.33 4.10 13.09
C ALA A 32 15.72 4.42 12.48
N PHE A 33 15.91 5.60 11.90
CA PHE A 33 17.11 5.96 11.11
C PHE A 33 17.83 7.22 11.61
N GLY A 34 17.34 7.86 12.68
CA GLY A 34 17.82 9.17 13.13
C GLY A 34 17.26 10.33 12.32
N ASN A 35 17.51 11.55 12.78
CA ASN A 35 16.91 12.73 12.18
C ASN A 35 17.35 12.92 10.71
N ASP A 36 18.66 12.95 10.45
CA ASP A 36 19.18 13.30 9.13
C ASP A 36 18.77 12.29 8.05
N ASP A 37 19.02 11.00 8.30
CA ASP A 37 18.71 9.94 7.34
C ASP A 37 17.20 9.69 7.25
N GLY A 38 16.48 9.82 8.35
CA GLY A 38 15.02 9.69 8.36
C GLY A 38 14.35 10.82 7.57
N PHE A 39 14.84 12.06 7.68
CA PHE A 39 14.35 13.20 6.87
C PHE A 39 14.66 13.00 5.39
N LYS A 40 15.92 12.69 5.03
CA LYS A 40 16.32 12.41 3.64
C LYS A 40 15.46 11.31 3.02
N LEU A 41 15.25 10.22 3.77
CA LEU A 41 14.42 9.12 3.29
C LEU A 41 12.95 9.54 3.11
N TRP A 42 12.39 10.30 4.06
CA TRP A 42 11.01 10.79 3.93
C TRP A 42 10.83 11.72 2.73
N ASP A 43 11.76 12.63 2.52
CA ASP A 43 11.68 13.62 1.44
C ASP A 43 11.80 13.02 0.03
N ARG A 44 12.25 11.78 -0.08
CA ARG A 44 12.19 11.00 -1.35
C ARG A 44 10.76 10.62 -1.76
N PHE A 45 9.81 10.68 -0.83
CA PHE A 45 8.45 10.22 -1.06
C PHE A 45 7.46 11.38 -1.05
N GLU A 46 6.54 11.37 -2.00
CA GLU A 46 5.30 12.12 -1.96
C GLU A 46 4.23 11.20 -1.38
N VAL A 47 3.91 11.40 -0.10
CA VAL A 47 3.06 10.47 0.66
C VAL A 47 1.61 10.93 0.61
N HIS A 48 0.74 10.05 0.14
CA HIS A 48 -0.71 10.22 0.15
C HIS A 48 -1.34 9.17 1.06
N PHE A 49 -2.11 9.62 2.03
CA PHE A 49 -2.84 8.72 2.92
C PHE A 49 -4.21 8.38 2.36
N THR A 50 -4.62 7.12 2.51
CA THR A 50 -6.00 6.74 2.22
C THR A 50 -6.94 7.42 3.23
N PRO A 51 -8.20 7.74 2.84
CA PRO A 51 -9.17 8.26 3.80
C PRO A 51 -9.37 7.31 4.98
N THR A 52 -9.73 7.85 6.13
CA THR A 52 -10.10 7.06 7.31
C THR A 52 -11.19 6.05 6.95
N HIS A 53 -11.04 4.81 7.38
CA HIS A 53 -11.92 3.68 7.05
C HIS A 53 -11.97 3.30 5.55
N ALA A 54 -11.02 3.77 4.75
CA ALA A 54 -10.93 3.48 3.32
C ALA A 54 -9.61 2.83 2.91
N SER A 55 -8.98 2.06 3.78
CA SER A 55 -7.75 1.30 3.49
C SER A 55 -7.90 0.37 2.28
N TRP A 56 -9.13 -0.11 2.01
CA TRP A 56 -9.45 -0.91 0.83
C TRP A 56 -9.21 -0.18 -0.51
N LEU A 57 -9.01 1.13 -0.51
CA LEU A 57 -8.55 1.89 -1.68
C LEU A 57 -7.05 1.68 -1.95
N ASN A 58 -6.30 1.17 -0.98
CA ASN A 58 -4.91 0.82 -1.16
C ASN A 58 -4.82 -0.48 -1.98
N GLN A 59 -4.17 -0.41 -3.14
CA GLN A 59 -4.01 -1.58 -4.01
C GLN A 59 -3.26 -2.74 -3.35
N ALA A 60 -2.36 -2.45 -2.41
CA ALA A 60 -1.67 -3.47 -1.63
C ALA A 60 -2.64 -4.30 -0.79
N GLU A 61 -3.64 -3.67 -0.16
CA GLU A 61 -4.70 -4.36 0.60
C GLU A 61 -5.52 -5.29 -0.31
N ILE A 62 -5.82 -4.86 -1.53
CA ILE A 62 -6.52 -5.69 -2.51
C ILE A 62 -5.68 -6.91 -2.89
N ALA A 63 -4.38 -6.72 -3.16
CA ALA A 63 -3.45 -7.78 -3.50
C ALA A 63 -3.26 -8.78 -2.34
N ILE A 64 -3.13 -8.28 -1.11
CA ILE A 64 -3.04 -9.11 0.11
C ILE A 64 -4.33 -9.93 0.29
N GLY A 65 -5.50 -9.32 0.11
CA GLY A 65 -6.78 -10.01 0.18
C GLY A 65 -6.94 -11.08 -0.91
N MET A 66 -6.46 -10.84 -2.12
CA MET A 66 -6.43 -11.85 -3.19
C MET A 66 -5.47 -12.99 -2.85
N PHE A 67 -4.27 -12.68 -2.39
CA PHE A 67 -3.29 -13.67 -1.95
C PHE A 67 -3.85 -14.55 -0.83
N SER A 68 -4.42 -13.95 0.20
CA SER A 68 -5.03 -14.66 1.31
C SER A 68 -6.07 -15.68 0.84
N ARG A 69 -7.02 -15.25 -0.02
CA ARG A 69 -8.08 -16.13 -0.53
C ARG A 69 -7.60 -17.19 -1.53
N GLN A 70 -6.65 -16.86 -2.40
CA GLN A 70 -6.26 -17.70 -3.52
C GLN A 70 -5.05 -18.59 -3.24
N CYS A 71 -4.22 -18.20 -2.30
CA CYS A 71 -2.98 -18.89 -1.97
C CYS A 71 -3.06 -19.59 -0.61
N LEU A 72 -3.52 -18.87 0.42
CA LEU A 72 -3.58 -19.43 1.76
C LEU A 72 -4.87 -20.24 1.97
N GLY A 73 -6.02 -19.73 1.51
CA GLY A 73 -7.32 -20.37 1.71
C GLY A 73 -7.54 -20.76 3.18
N ASP A 74 -8.17 -21.90 3.38
CA ASP A 74 -8.33 -22.50 4.71
C ASP A 74 -7.18 -23.46 5.07
N GLY A 75 -6.14 -23.51 4.24
CA GLY A 75 -4.99 -24.39 4.40
C GLY A 75 -4.09 -23.99 5.57
N ARG A 76 -3.59 -25.02 6.27
CA ARG A 76 -2.63 -24.82 7.36
C ARG A 76 -1.22 -24.62 6.78
N ILE A 77 -0.61 -23.50 7.10
CA ILE A 77 0.82 -23.25 6.75
C ILE A 77 1.70 -24.01 7.73
N VAL A 78 2.44 -24.99 7.22
CA VAL A 78 3.27 -25.88 8.04
C VAL A 78 4.51 -25.13 8.58
N ASN A 79 5.18 -24.35 7.72
CA ASN A 79 6.38 -23.60 8.08
C ASN A 79 6.65 -22.48 7.06
N ILE A 80 7.66 -21.65 7.34
CA ILE A 80 8.02 -20.50 6.50
C ILE A 80 8.46 -20.90 5.08
N ASN A 81 9.10 -22.05 4.90
CA ASN A 81 9.55 -22.50 3.58
C ASN A 81 8.35 -22.93 2.73
N ASN A 82 7.37 -23.59 3.34
CA ASN A 82 6.10 -23.90 2.68
C ASN A 82 5.37 -22.60 2.25
N LEU A 83 5.30 -21.60 3.12
CA LEU A 83 4.71 -20.31 2.79
C LEU A 83 5.44 -19.64 1.61
N LYS A 84 6.77 -19.63 1.63
CA LYS A 84 7.57 -19.05 0.53
C LYS A 84 7.28 -19.73 -0.80
N GLY A 85 7.32 -21.08 -0.83
CA GLY A 85 7.04 -21.83 -2.05
C GLY A 85 5.63 -21.58 -2.60
N GLN A 86 4.61 -21.55 -1.74
CA GLN A 86 3.24 -21.23 -2.14
C GLN A 86 3.13 -19.79 -2.67
N THR A 87 3.80 -18.82 -2.01
CA THR A 87 3.81 -17.42 -2.42
C THR A 87 4.46 -17.24 -3.80
N GLU A 88 5.60 -17.89 -4.03
CA GLU A 88 6.31 -17.83 -5.32
C GLU A 88 5.46 -18.47 -6.45
N ALA A 89 4.89 -19.62 -6.22
CA ALA A 89 4.01 -20.29 -7.19
C ALA A 89 2.77 -19.44 -7.52
N TRP A 90 2.16 -18.81 -6.50
CA TRP A 90 1.03 -17.91 -6.69
C TRP A 90 1.43 -16.68 -7.49
N ASN A 91 2.56 -16.03 -7.16
CA ASN A 91 3.09 -14.86 -7.86
C ASN A 91 3.35 -15.18 -9.34
N MET A 92 4.02 -16.29 -9.64
CA MET A 92 4.28 -16.70 -11.02
C MET A 92 2.97 -16.90 -11.81
N ARG A 93 1.98 -17.57 -11.19
CA ARG A 93 0.67 -17.80 -11.81
C ARG A 93 -0.08 -16.50 -12.10
N ILE A 94 -0.13 -15.57 -11.14
CA ILE A 94 -0.84 -14.30 -11.30
C ILE A 94 -0.15 -13.41 -12.33
N ASN A 95 1.19 -13.33 -12.30
CA ASN A 95 1.95 -12.57 -13.27
C ASN A 95 1.82 -13.12 -14.69
N LYS A 96 1.85 -14.45 -14.85
CA LYS A 96 1.60 -15.11 -16.15
C LYS A 96 0.22 -14.80 -16.70
N LYS A 97 -0.81 -14.77 -15.83
CA LYS A 97 -2.18 -14.43 -16.21
C LYS A 97 -2.34 -12.96 -16.61
N ALA A 98 -1.45 -12.08 -16.16
CA ALA A 98 -1.43 -10.64 -16.43
C ALA A 98 -2.80 -9.96 -16.25
N THR A 99 -3.56 -10.39 -15.24
CA THR A 99 -4.92 -9.87 -14.99
C THR A 99 -4.83 -8.41 -14.55
N LYS A 100 -5.42 -7.52 -15.35
CA LYS A 100 -5.47 -6.10 -15.05
C LYS A 100 -6.55 -5.80 -14.01
N ILE A 101 -6.27 -4.87 -13.11
CA ILE A 101 -7.26 -4.34 -12.18
C ILE A 101 -8.22 -3.44 -12.97
N GLN A 102 -9.51 -3.78 -12.98
CA GLN A 102 -10.55 -2.92 -13.53
C GLN A 102 -11.07 -2.00 -12.43
N TRP A 103 -10.47 -0.84 -12.30
CA TRP A 103 -10.86 0.13 -11.28
C TRP A 103 -12.19 0.80 -11.64
N ARG A 104 -13.25 0.45 -10.92
CA ARG A 104 -14.61 0.98 -11.14
C ARG A 104 -15.03 2.02 -10.11
N PHE A 105 -14.17 2.31 -9.15
CA PHE A 105 -14.43 3.29 -8.10
C PHE A 105 -14.03 4.68 -8.59
N THR A 106 -15.00 5.57 -8.74
CA THR A 106 -14.82 6.93 -9.27
C THR A 106 -14.89 7.97 -8.15
N ARG A 107 -14.40 9.20 -8.42
CA ARG A 107 -14.53 10.33 -7.48
C ARG A 107 -15.99 10.60 -7.08
N SER A 108 -16.94 10.44 -8.00
CA SER A 108 -18.39 10.60 -7.72
C SER A 108 -18.86 9.52 -6.76
N LYS A 109 -18.49 8.25 -7.00
CA LYS A 109 -18.82 7.14 -6.08
C LYS A 109 -18.18 7.34 -4.72
N ALA A 110 -16.93 7.83 -4.66
CA ALA A 110 -16.25 8.13 -3.40
C ALA A 110 -17.02 9.17 -2.58
N ARG A 111 -17.39 10.29 -3.19
CA ARG A 111 -18.17 11.34 -2.52
C ARG A 111 -19.49 10.81 -1.96
N LYS A 112 -20.21 10.01 -2.75
CA LYS A 112 -21.48 9.40 -2.31
C LYS A 112 -21.26 8.40 -1.16
N SER A 113 -20.24 7.53 -1.26
CA SER A 113 -20.00 6.48 -0.25
C SER A 113 -19.48 7.03 1.07
N PHE A 114 -18.71 8.11 1.03
CA PHE A 114 -18.10 8.72 2.22
C PHE A 114 -18.85 9.95 2.70
N SER A 115 -19.98 10.30 2.08
CA SER A 115 -20.78 11.49 2.39
C SER A 115 -19.95 12.78 2.43
N TYR A 116 -18.93 12.89 1.56
CA TYR A 116 -18.11 14.09 1.47
C TYR A 116 -18.82 15.16 0.64
N ASP A 117 -19.36 16.16 1.31
CA ASP A 117 -19.83 17.38 0.66
C ASP A 117 -18.65 18.27 0.24
N ARG A 118 -18.86 19.11 -0.80
CA ARG A 118 -17.81 19.99 -1.38
C ARG A 118 -17.15 20.93 -0.35
N LEU A 119 -17.81 21.19 0.76
CA LEU A 119 -17.35 22.10 1.81
C LEU A 119 -16.30 21.45 2.73
N ASP A 120 -16.31 20.12 2.88
CA ASP A 120 -15.40 19.41 3.76
C ASP A 120 -14.05 19.10 3.09
N ALA A 121 -14.00 19.12 1.75
CA ALA A 121 -12.76 18.91 1.00
C ALA A 121 -11.70 19.99 1.23
N LYS A 122 -12.06 21.18 1.72
CA LYS A 122 -11.14 22.27 2.08
C LYS A 122 -10.50 22.12 3.48
N LYS A 123 -10.97 21.18 4.30
CA LYS A 123 -10.43 20.92 5.64
C LYS A 123 -9.39 19.78 5.69
N LEU A 124 -9.12 19.15 4.54
CA LEU A 124 -8.23 17.98 4.43
C LEU A 124 -6.90 18.29 3.69
N ILE A 125 -6.60 19.58 3.52
CA ILE A 125 -5.30 20.05 2.99
C ILE A 125 -4.52 20.72 4.10
#